data_7b2e14bc48bef0155307f83245aa29ce
#
_entry.id   7b2e14bc48bef0155307f83245aa29ce
#
_cell.length_a   1.000
_cell.length_b   1.000
_cell.length_c   1.000
_cell.angle_alpha   90.00
_cell.angle_beta   90.00
_cell.angle_gamma   90.00
#
_symmetry.space_group_name_H-M   'P 1'
#
loop_
_entity.id
_entity.type
_entity.pdbx_description
1 polymer ?
#
loop_
_entity_poly.entity_id
_entity_poly.type
_entity_poly.pdbx_seq_one_letter_code
_entity_poly.pdbx_strand_id
1 'polypeptide(L)'
;MTKYHNAEYCSPLVSTNPCAEQPLPDGGCCNLGALNLERFVDQDGNFDFDGFKETTAVGARFLDNVIDYNLDRHALEEQKQNAKNDRRVGLGILGLGDMLVKMGIKYDSDEALETIGKIMEIHRDTAYETSAELAKEKGQFPNFDWDGYSQSLFVQDLPKKLQNKIKKNGIRNCTLTTVAPTGSGAIVARVTSGVEPIFATSYQRKVKKNDSLGLSLIHI
;
A
#
# COMPACT_ATOMS: atom_id res chain seq x y z
N MET A 1 -15.81 0.42 -9.03
CA MET A 1 -14.95 -0.02 -7.90
C MET A 1 -15.12 -1.52 -7.62
N THR A 2 -16.32 -2.04 -7.44
CA THR A 2 -16.59 -3.45 -7.10
C THR A 2 -15.93 -4.48 -8.03
N LYS A 3 -15.86 -4.22 -9.34
CA LYS A 3 -15.23 -5.11 -10.32
C LYS A 3 -13.71 -5.35 -10.10
N TYR A 4 -13.04 -4.41 -9.41
CA TYR A 4 -11.61 -4.50 -9.09
C TYR A 4 -11.35 -4.93 -7.64
N HIS A 5 -12.42 -5.10 -6.84
CA HIS A 5 -12.29 -5.55 -5.48
C HIS A 5 -12.10 -7.08 -5.42
N ASN A 6 -11.01 -7.51 -4.79
CA ASN A 6 -10.63 -8.93 -4.78
C ASN A 6 -11.53 -9.82 -3.93
N ALA A 7 -12.22 -9.25 -2.94
CA ALA A 7 -13.05 -9.97 -1.99
C ALA A 7 -14.55 -9.59 -2.08
N GLU A 8 -15.02 -9.06 -3.22
CA GLU A 8 -16.42 -8.67 -3.39
C GLU A 8 -17.41 -9.84 -3.17
N TYR A 9 -17.00 -11.05 -3.49
CA TYR A 9 -17.81 -12.27 -3.34
C TYR A 9 -18.11 -12.65 -1.88
N CYS A 10 -17.27 -12.23 -0.93
CA CYS A 10 -17.41 -12.58 0.49
C CYS A 10 -17.42 -11.38 1.44
N SER A 11 -16.97 -10.22 0.99
CA SER A 11 -16.80 -9.01 1.78
C SER A 11 -17.11 -7.77 0.90
N PRO A 12 -18.41 -7.59 0.51
CA PRO A 12 -18.80 -6.55 -0.42
C PRO A 12 -18.53 -5.14 0.13
N LEU A 13 -18.17 -4.23 -0.79
CA LEU A 13 -17.84 -2.86 -0.43
C LEU A 13 -19.09 -2.06 -0.08
N VAL A 14 -19.04 -1.32 1.04
CA VAL A 14 -20.12 -0.41 1.47
C VAL A 14 -19.67 1.05 1.56
N SER A 15 -18.37 1.32 1.78
CA SER A 15 -17.85 2.67 1.97
C SER A 15 -16.36 2.73 1.62
N THR A 16 -15.73 3.87 1.92
CA THR A 16 -14.28 4.04 1.92
C THR A 16 -13.82 4.57 3.27
N ASN A 17 -12.52 4.48 3.55
CA ASN A 17 -11.91 5.25 4.62
C ASN A 17 -11.90 6.77 4.28
N PRO A 18 -11.56 7.67 5.25
CA PRO A 18 -11.67 9.13 5.05
C PRO A 18 -10.93 9.68 3.83
N CYS A 19 -9.77 9.14 3.48
CA CYS A 19 -8.98 9.59 2.33
C CYS A 19 -9.29 8.82 1.04
N ALA A 20 -10.23 7.89 1.07
CA ALA A 20 -10.73 7.09 -0.06
C ALA A 20 -9.70 6.16 -0.73
N GLU A 21 -8.54 5.95 -0.12
CA GLU A 21 -7.53 5.02 -0.65
C GLU A 21 -7.86 3.55 -0.38
N GLN A 22 -8.80 3.27 0.52
CA GLN A 22 -9.25 1.92 0.87
C GLN A 22 -10.77 1.81 0.78
N PRO A 23 -11.30 1.20 -0.28
CA PRO A 23 -12.69 0.72 -0.28
C PRO A 23 -12.85 -0.41 0.75
N LEU A 24 -13.85 -0.30 1.61
CA LEU A 24 -14.02 -1.17 2.78
C LEU A 24 -15.42 -1.78 2.82
N PRO A 25 -15.54 -3.04 3.29
CA PRO A 25 -16.82 -3.63 3.70
C PRO A 25 -17.27 -3.06 5.04
N ASP A 26 -18.43 -3.49 5.50
CA ASP A 26 -18.92 -3.16 6.83
C ASP A 26 -17.99 -3.73 7.92
N GLY A 27 -17.72 -2.94 8.98
CA GLY A 27 -16.72 -3.29 9.99
C GLY A 27 -15.29 -3.41 9.46
N GLY A 28 -15.04 -3.04 8.20
CA GLY A 28 -13.74 -3.18 7.56
C GLY A 28 -12.68 -2.24 8.15
N CYS A 29 -11.46 -2.77 8.33
CA CYS A 29 -10.29 -1.97 8.69
C CYS A 29 -9.09 -2.40 7.85
N CYS A 30 -8.10 -1.50 7.73
CA CYS A 30 -6.88 -1.77 6.98
C CYS A 30 -5.66 -1.25 7.71
N ASN A 31 -4.64 -2.10 7.86
CA ASN A 31 -3.33 -1.67 8.32
C ASN A 31 -2.57 -1.04 7.16
N LEU A 32 -2.08 0.17 7.36
CA LEU A 32 -1.34 0.92 6.36
C LEU A 32 0.15 0.96 6.68
N GLY A 33 0.96 0.87 5.64
CA GLY A 33 2.39 1.14 5.64
C GLY A 33 2.81 1.80 4.35
N ALA A 34 3.97 2.46 4.33
CA ALA A 34 4.48 3.09 3.12
C ALA A 34 6.00 2.97 3.03
N LEU A 35 6.51 2.66 1.84
CA LEU A 35 7.92 2.59 1.53
C LEU A 35 8.40 3.95 1.03
N ASN A 36 9.52 4.44 1.57
CA ASN A 36 10.12 5.70 1.12
C ASN A 36 10.94 5.48 -0.14
N LEU A 37 10.40 5.87 -1.31
CA LEU A 37 11.04 5.66 -2.61
C LEU A 37 12.38 6.39 -2.75
N GLU A 38 12.52 7.56 -2.10
CA GLU A 38 13.74 8.35 -2.12
C GLU A 38 14.96 7.56 -1.61
N ARG A 39 14.73 6.62 -0.69
CA ARG A 39 15.79 5.79 -0.08
C ARG A 39 16.37 4.72 -1.01
N PHE A 40 15.71 4.44 -2.11
CA PHE A 40 16.16 3.47 -3.11
C PHE A 40 16.88 4.10 -4.29
N VAL A 41 17.14 5.42 -4.26
CA VAL A 41 17.93 6.10 -5.29
C VAL A 41 19.34 6.34 -4.75
N ASP A 42 20.35 5.84 -5.47
CA ASP A 42 21.76 6.03 -5.15
C ASP A 42 22.27 7.45 -5.47
N GLN A 43 23.56 7.71 -5.24
CA GLN A 43 24.18 9.02 -5.50
C GLN A 43 24.31 9.35 -6.99
N ASP A 44 24.25 8.33 -7.86
CA ASP A 44 24.34 8.45 -9.32
C ASP A 44 22.96 8.57 -9.98
N GLY A 45 21.87 8.57 -9.18
CA GLY A 45 20.50 8.69 -9.66
C GLY A 45 19.88 7.35 -10.12
N ASN A 46 20.49 6.21 -9.82
CA ASN A 46 19.95 4.91 -10.17
C ASN A 46 19.01 4.39 -9.08
N PHE A 47 17.89 3.77 -9.49
CA PHE A 47 16.96 3.17 -8.56
C PHE A 47 17.34 1.71 -8.25
N ASP A 48 17.46 1.37 -6.97
CA ASP A 48 17.73 0.01 -6.47
C ASP A 48 16.44 -0.85 -6.50
N PHE A 49 16.17 -1.48 -7.62
CA PHE A 49 15.01 -2.34 -7.80
C PHE A 49 15.04 -3.60 -6.92
N ASP A 50 16.22 -4.16 -6.67
CA ASP A 50 16.37 -5.38 -5.87
C ASP A 50 16.11 -5.09 -4.39
N GLY A 51 16.73 -4.05 -3.83
CA GLY A 51 16.47 -3.62 -2.47
C GLY A 51 15.02 -3.17 -2.25
N PHE A 52 14.39 -2.52 -3.25
CA PHE A 52 12.98 -2.17 -3.21
C PHE A 52 12.08 -3.41 -3.16
N LYS A 53 12.36 -4.41 -3.99
CA LYS A 53 11.65 -5.70 -4.00
C LYS A 53 11.76 -6.42 -2.66
N GLU A 54 12.97 -6.54 -2.11
CA GLU A 54 13.19 -7.16 -0.79
C GLU A 54 12.43 -6.42 0.30
N THR A 55 12.49 -5.08 0.31
CA THR A 55 11.79 -4.25 1.30
C THR A 55 10.28 -4.34 1.16
N THR A 56 9.75 -4.44 -0.07
CA THR A 56 8.32 -4.68 -0.32
C THR A 56 7.87 -6.02 0.29
N ALA A 57 8.66 -7.08 0.13
CA ALA A 57 8.34 -8.38 0.72
C ALA A 57 8.33 -8.32 2.26
N VAL A 58 9.32 -7.65 2.85
CA VAL A 58 9.36 -7.42 4.32
C VAL A 58 8.17 -6.60 4.77
N GLY A 59 7.81 -5.53 4.06
CA GLY A 59 6.66 -4.68 4.36
C GLY A 59 5.34 -5.44 4.34
N ALA A 60 5.11 -6.28 3.34
CA ALA A 60 3.91 -7.12 3.24
C ALA A 60 3.81 -8.10 4.43
N ARG A 61 4.90 -8.78 4.77
CA ARG A 61 4.98 -9.68 5.94
C ARG A 61 4.78 -8.92 7.25
N PHE A 62 5.37 -7.74 7.38
CA PHE A 62 5.23 -6.90 8.58
C PHE A 62 3.76 -6.52 8.82
N LEU A 63 3.06 -6.06 7.79
CA LEU A 63 1.65 -5.68 7.91
C LEU A 63 0.74 -6.88 8.23
N ASP A 64 1.04 -8.08 7.69
CA ASP A 64 0.32 -9.30 8.08
C ASP A 64 0.54 -9.63 9.57
N ASN A 65 1.77 -9.50 10.08
CA ASN A 65 2.08 -9.70 11.49
C ASN A 65 1.37 -8.68 12.39
N VAL A 66 1.20 -7.41 11.92
CA VAL A 66 0.45 -6.39 12.66
C VAL A 66 -1.02 -6.80 12.84
N ILE A 67 -1.63 -7.48 11.84
CA ILE A 67 -2.98 -8.04 12.02
C ILE A 67 -2.99 -9.02 13.18
N ASP A 68 -2.09 -10.02 13.18
CA ASP A 68 -2.01 -11.04 14.23
C ASP A 68 -1.83 -10.41 15.62
N TYR A 69 -0.94 -9.41 15.72
CA TYR A 69 -0.69 -8.69 16.96
C TYR A 69 -1.92 -7.92 17.47
N ASN A 70 -2.73 -7.38 16.57
CA ASN A 70 -3.87 -6.53 16.91
C ASN A 70 -5.19 -7.27 17.13
N LEU A 71 -5.31 -8.55 16.76
CA LEU A 71 -6.60 -9.27 16.81
C LEU A 71 -7.30 -9.16 18.15
N ASP A 72 -6.58 -9.25 19.27
CA ASP A 72 -7.16 -9.15 20.61
C ASP A 72 -7.18 -7.72 21.17
N ARG A 73 -6.87 -6.72 20.34
CA ARG A 73 -6.81 -5.30 20.72
C ARG A 73 -7.86 -4.44 20.01
N HIS A 74 -8.68 -5.04 19.15
CA HIS A 74 -9.80 -4.33 18.54
C HIS A 74 -10.86 -3.98 19.59
N ALA A 75 -11.31 -2.73 19.60
CA ALA A 75 -12.34 -2.25 20.51
C ALA A 75 -13.75 -2.80 20.16
N LEU A 76 -13.96 -3.12 18.88
CA LEU A 76 -15.23 -3.63 18.37
C LEU A 76 -15.02 -5.06 17.84
N GLU A 77 -15.90 -5.98 18.27
CA GLU A 77 -15.83 -7.39 17.84
C GLU A 77 -16.00 -7.54 16.32
N GLU A 78 -16.85 -6.73 15.72
CA GLU A 78 -17.08 -6.70 14.29
C GLU A 78 -15.80 -6.39 13.49
N GLN A 79 -15.03 -5.39 13.92
CA GLN A 79 -13.73 -5.06 13.33
C GLN A 79 -12.72 -6.20 13.51
N LYS A 80 -12.72 -6.84 14.69
CA LYS A 80 -11.87 -8.01 14.95
C LYS A 80 -12.18 -9.14 14.00
N GLN A 81 -13.46 -9.48 13.81
CA GLN A 81 -13.88 -10.55 12.92
C GLN A 81 -13.53 -10.21 11.46
N ASN A 82 -13.76 -8.98 11.00
CA ASN A 82 -13.39 -8.57 9.65
C ASN A 82 -11.87 -8.63 9.44
N ALA A 83 -11.08 -8.10 10.38
CA ALA A 83 -9.62 -8.16 10.31
C ALA A 83 -9.09 -9.59 10.24
N LYS A 84 -9.69 -10.52 11.01
CA LYS A 84 -9.35 -11.94 11.00
C LYS A 84 -9.71 -12.61 9.68
N ASN A 85 -10.90 -12.32 9.14
CA ASN A 85 -11.47 -13.03 8.00
C ASN A 85 -10.92 -12.55 6.66
N ASP A 86 -10.66 -11.26 6.51
CA ASP A 86 -10.18 -10.67 5.26
C ASP A 86 -8.66 -10.43 5.25
N ARG A 87 -8.06 -10.22 6.42
CA ARG A 87 -6.63 -9.91 6.59
C ARG A 87 -6.16 -8.80 5.66
N ARG A 88 -6.95 -7.74 5.56
CA ARG A 88 -6.71 -6.60 4.66
C ARG A 88 -5.51 -5.78 5.12
N VAL A 89 -4.58 -5.51 4.21
CA VAL A 89 -3.45 -4.59 4.41
C VAL A 89 -3.34 -3.63 3.23
N GLY A 90 -2.67 -2.50 3.45
CA GLY A 90 -2.39 -1.49 2.44
C GLY A 90 -0.94 -1.03 2.54
N LEU A 91 -0.05 -1.69 1.79
CA LEU A 91 1.33 -1.24 1.62
C LEU A 91 1.39 -0.25 0.46
N GLY A 92 1.81 0.96 0.76
CA GLY A 92 1.91 2.06 -0.21
C GLY A 92 3.33 2.60 -0.33
N ILE A 93 3.42 3.81 -0.84
CA ILE A 93 4.66 4.53 -1.09
C ILE A 93 4.55 5.97 -0.56
N LEU A 94 5.71 6.58 -0.33
CA LEU A 94 5.87 8.02 -0.11
C LEU A 94 7.21 8.48 -0.73
N GLY A 95 7.41 9.77 -0.89
CA GLY A 95 8.66 10.31 -1.44
C GLY A 95 8.81 10.13 -2.96
N LEU A 96 7.71 9.99 -3.72
CA LEU A 96 7.76 9.85 -5.17
C LEU A 96 8.37 11.08 -5.85
N GLY A 97 7.96 12.28 -5.42
CA GLY A 97 8.51 13.53 -5.95
C GLY A 97 10.01 13.64 -5.70
N ASP A 98 10.47 13.31 -4.49
CA ASP A 98 11.89 13.34 -4.11
C ASP A 98 12.70 12.30 -4.90
N MET A 99 12.17 11.10 -5.08
CA MET A 99 12.77 10.06 -5.91
C MET A 99 13.05 10.58 -7.32
N LEU A 100 12.03 11.15 -7.98
CA LEU A 100 12.16 11.67 -9.34
C LEU A 100 13.17 12.81 -9.43
N VAL A 101 13.21 13.70 -8.44
CA VAL A 101 14.23 14.77 -8.37
C VAL A 101 15.63 14.17 -8.26
N LYS A 102 15.86 13.17 -7.42
CA LYS A 102 17.15 12.49 -7.29
C LYS A 102 17.57 11.78 -8.58
N MET A 103 16.62 11.21 -9.30
CA MET A 103 16.86 10.56 -10.59
C MET A 103 17.05 11.56 -11.73
N GLY A 104 16.80 12.86 -11.51
CA GLY A 104 16.84 13.90 -12.55
C GLY A 104 15.67 13.83 -13.53
N ILE A 105 14.57 13.19 -13.14
CA ILE A 105 13.38 12.95 -13.99
C ILE A 105 12.32 14.02 -13.67
N LYS A 106 11.79 14.66 -14.72
CA LYS A 106 10.70 15.63 -14.57
C LYS A 106 9.38 14.91 -14.25
N TYR A 107 8.68 15.32 -13.20
CA TYR A 107 7.47 14.67 -12.67
C TYR A 107 6.38 14.40 -13.71
N ASP A 108 6.10 15.34 -14.61
CA ASP A 108 5.05 15.25 -15.64
C ASP A 108 5.57 14.78 -17.02
N SER A 109 6.66 14.01 -17.05
CA SER A 109 7.24 13.47 -18.28
C SER A 109 6.81 12.01 -18.54
N ASP A 110 6.91 11.59 -19.80
CA ASP A 110 6.68 10.19 -20.20
C ASP A 110 7.68 9.24 -19.50
N GLU A 111 8.92 9.68 -19.31
CA GLU A 111 9.96 8.95 -18.59
C GLU A 111 9.56 8.71 -17.13
N ALA A 112 8.94 9.72 -16.46
CA ALA A 112 8.42 9.55 -15.11
C ALA A 112 7.30 8.50 -15.07
N LEU A 113 6.38 8.53 -16.02
CA LEU A 113 5.27 7.56 -16.10
C LEU A 113 5.79 6.14 -16.33
N GLU A 114 6.77 5.95 -17.20
CA GLU A 114 7.39 4.65 -17.46
C GLU A 114 8.13 4.14 -16.22
N THR A 115 8.93 4.98 -15.57
CA THR A 115 9.69 4.65 -14.35
C THR A 115 8.76 4.27 -13.21
N ILE A 116 7.74 5.08 -12.95
CA ILE A 116 6.72 4.83 -11.91
C ILE A 116 5.96 3.54 -12.22
N GLY A 117 5.56 3.33 -13.48
CA GLY A 117 4.88 2.13 -13.91
C GLY A 117 5.67 0.86 -13.56
N LYS A 118 6.97 0.84 -13.87
CA LYS A 118 7.87 -0.26 -13.54
C LYS A 118 8.02 -0.49 -12.02
N ILE A 119 8.18 0.59 -11.26
CA ILE A 119 8.30 0.51 -9.80
C ILE A 119 7.01 -0.07 -9.19
N MET A 120 5.84 0.43 -9.61
CA MET A 120 4.55 -0.01 -9.09
C MET A 120 4.19 -1.43 -9.52
N GLU A 121 4.62 -1.86 -10.70
CA GLU A 121 4.49 -3.26 -11.13
C GLU A 121 5.28 -4.20 -10.21
N ILE A 122 6.55 -3.88 -9.94
CA ILE A 122 7.40 -4.65 -9.01
C ILE A 122 6.78 -4.66 -7.61
N HIS A 123 6.30 -3.51 -7.12
CA HIS A 123 5.63 -3.39 -5.85
C HIS A 123 4.41 -4.31 -5.74
N ARG A 124 3.49 -4.23 -6.71
CA ARG A 124 2.29 -5.06 -6.79
C ARG A 124 2.65 -6.54 -6.80
N ASP A 125 3.48 -6.94 -7.76
CA ASP A 125 3.77 -8.36 -7.98
C ASP A 125 4.50 -8.97 -6.79
N THR A 126 5.44 -8.24 -6.19
CA THR A 126 6.17 -8.69 -5.01
C THR A 126 5.26 -8.82 -3.78
N ALA A 127 4.40 -7.85 -3.54
CA ALA A 127 3.47 -7.90 -2.40
C ALA A 127 2.53 -9.11 -2.51
N TYR A 128 1.94 -9.33 -3.69
CA TYR A 128 1.04 -10.46 -3.94
C TYR A 128 1.77 -11.81 -3.93
N GLU A 129 2.98 -11.88 -4.49
CA GLU A 129 3.83 -13.07 -4.42
C GLU A 129 4.16 -13.44 -2.97
N THR A 130 4.55 -12.45 -2.17
CA THR A 130 4.86 -12.64 -0.74
C THR A 130 3.63 -13.13 0.04
N SER A 131 2.45 -12.57 -0.22
CA SER A 131 1.22 -13.00 0.42
C SER A 131 0.82 -14.43 0.05
N ALA A 132 1.09 -14.87 -1.19
CA ALA A 132 0.89 -16.26 -1.59
C ALA A 132 1.87 -17.22 -0.92
N GLU A 133 3.12 -16.80 -0.66
CA GLU A 133 4.06 -17.59 0.15
C GLU A 133 3.66 -17.61 1.63
N LEU A 134 3.19 -16.49 2.18
CA LEU A 134 2.64 -16.44 3.53
C LEU A 134 1.42 -17.34 3.71
N ALA A 135 0.57 -17.47 2.69
CA ALA A 135 -0.55 -18.40 2.71
C ALA A 135 -0.08 -19.86 2.83
N LYS A 136 1.00 -20.21 2.15
CA LYS A 136 1.61 -21.54 2.28
C LYS A 136 2.21 -21.77 3.67
N GLU A 137 2.78 -20.72 4.29
CA GLU A 137 3.45 -20.79 5.61
C GLU A 137 2.43 -20.77 6.76
N LYS A 138 1.41 -19.88 6.70
CA LYS A 138 0.50 -19.55 7.81
C LYS A 138 -0.98 -19.83 7.51
N GLY A 139 -1.30 -20.34 6.33
CA GLY A 139 -2.66 -20.49 5.83
C GLY A 139 -3.16 -19.24 5.08
N GLN A 140 -4.09 -19.45 4.18
CA GLN A 140 -4.79 -18.39 3.44
C GLN A 140 -5.71 -17.57 4.36
N PHE A 141 -6.19 -16.40 3.90
CA PHE A 141 -7.24 -15.70 4.65
C PHE A 141 -8.53 -16.55 4.70
N PRO A 142 -9.27 -16.55 5.83
CA PRO A 142 -10.37 -17.50 6.05
C PRO A 142 -11.45 -17.50 4.97
N ASN A 143 -11.78 -16.35 4.41
CA ASN A 143 -12.82 -16.20 3.38
C ASN A 143 -12.29 -16.45 1.96
N PHE A 144 -11.05 -16.92 1.78
CA PHE A 144 -10.51 -17.16 0.45
C PHE A 144 -11.22 -18.29 -0.28
N ASP A 145 -11.75 -17.97 -1.44
CA ASP A 145 -12.20 -18.89 -2.46
C ASP A 145 -11.64 -18.45 -3.83
N TRP A 146 -10.98 -19.36 -4.53
CA TRP A 146 -10.36 -19.02 -5.81
C TRP A 146 -11.36 -18.60 -6.88
N ASP A 147 -12.51 -19.27 -6.95
CA ASP A 147 -13.49 -19.00 -8.00
C ASP A 147 -14.11 -17.61 -7.84
N GLY A 148 -14.34 -17.19 -6.60
CA GLY A 148 -14.74 -15.81 -6.28
C GLY A 148 -13.61 -14.81 -6.48
N TYR A 149 -12.41 -15.09 -5.93
CA TYR A 149 -11.26 -14.18 -5.97
C TYR A 149 -10.78 -13.87 -7.39
N SER A 150 -10.79 -14.86 -8.28
CA SER A 150 -10.37 -14.73 -9.68
C SER A 150 -11.34 -13.94 -10.57
N GLN A 151 -12.52 -13.58 -10.09
CA GLN A 151 -13.46 -12.72 -10.82
C GLN A 151 -13.07 -11.24 -10.79
N SER A 152 -12.23 -10.83 -9.83
CA SER A 152 -11.71 -9.47 -9.80
C SER A 152 -10.89 -9.15 -11.05
N LEU A 153 -11.18 -8.02 -11.70
CA LEU A 153 -10.38 -7.54 -12.83
C LEU A 153 -8.93 -7.30 -12.41
N PHE A 154 -8.70 -6.85 -11.17
CA PHE A 154 -7.34 -6.69 -10.66
C PHE A 154 -6.58 -8.02 -10.63
N VAL A 155 -7.20 -9.10 -10.20
CA VAL A 155 -6.57 -10.43 -10.18
C VAL A 155 -6.33 -10.96 -11.59
N GLN A 156 -7.23 -10.66 -12.53
CA GLN A 156 -7.09 -11.04 -13.94
C GLN A 156 -5.93 -10.32 -14.63
N ASP A 157 -5.60 -9.09 -14.19
CA ASP A 157 -4.48 -8.28 -14.69
C ASP A 157 -3.12 -8.68 -14.08
N LEU A 158 -3.09 -9.53 -13.05
CA LEU A 158 -1.84 -10.07 -12.51
C LEU A 158 -1.14 -11.00 -13.52
N PRO A 159 0.20 -11.11 -13.49
CA PRO A 159 0.92 -12.09 -14.32
C PRO A 159 0.39 -13.50 -14.14
N LYS A 160 0.22 -14.26 -15.23
CA LYS A 160 -0.34 -15.62 -15.17
C LYS A 160 0.41 -16.56 -14.22
N LYS A 161 1.72 -16.40 -14.10
CA LYS A 161 2.55 -17.14 -13.12
C LYS A 161 2.09 -16.88 -11.70
N LEU A 162 1.79 -15.61 -11.38
CA LEU A 162 1.33 -15.20 -10.04
C LEU A 162 -0.11 -15.67 -9.79
N GLN A 163 -1.01 -15.54 -10.77
CA GLN A 163 -2.37 -16.10 -10.68
C GLN A 163 -2.34 -17.61 -10.38
N ASN A 164 -1.50 -18.38 -11.08
CA ASN A 164 -1.35 -19.82 -10.86
C ASN A 164 -0.77 -20.12 -9.47
N LYS A 165 0.14 -19.29 -8.97
CA LYS A 165 0.70 -19.43 -7.62
C LYS A 165 -0.37 -19.20 -6.55
N ILE A 166 -1.17 -18.14 -6.71
CA ILE A 166 -2.30 -17.82 -5.81
C ILE A 166 -3.35 -18.95 -5.87
N LYS A 167 -3.70 -19.43 -7.05
CA LYS A 167 -4.64 -20.56 -7.19
C LYS A 167 -4.17 -21.81 -6.44
N LYS A 168 -2.86 -22.09 -6.50
CA LYS A 168 -2.27 -23.29 -5.89
C LYS A 168 -2.11 -23.16 -4.38
N ASN A 169 -1.65 -22.02 -3.89
CA ASN A 169 -1.23 -21.83 -2.49
C ASN A 169 -2.30 -21.13 -1.64
N GLY A 170 -3.31 -20.51 -2.26
CA GLY A 170 -4.12 -19.48 -1.64
C GLY A 170 -3.38 -18.14 -1.56
N ILE A 171 -3.97 -17.17 -0.90
CA ILE A 171 -3.36 -15.90 -0.56
C ILE A 171 -3.67 -15.52 0.90
N ARG A 172 -2.69 -14.95 1.59
CA ARG A 172 -2.80 -14.64 3.03
C ARG A 172 -3.65 -13.41 3.33
N ASN A 173 -3.66 -12.43 2.42
CA ASN A 173 -4.31 -11.12 2.58
C ASN A 173 -5.24 -10.86 1.39
N CYS A 174 -6.46 -10.42 1.61
CA CYS A 174 -7.42 -10.18 0.52
C CYS A 174 -7.00 -9.03 -0.41
N THR A 175 -6.37 -7.98 0.16
CA THR A 175 -5.76 -6.86 -0.56
C THR A 175 -4.42 -6.50 0.07
N LEU A 176 -3.50 -5.93 -0.70
CA LEU A 176 -2.11 -5.70 -0.25
C LEU A 176 -1.59 -4.29 -0.50
N THR A 177 -1.98 -3.65 -1.59
CA THR A 177 -1.39 -2.37 -2.00
C THR A 177 -2.38 -1.23 -1.90
N THR A 178 -1.89 -0.02 -1.67
CA THR A 178 -2.67 1.21 -1.59
C THR A 178 -1.83 2.42 -1.99
N VAL A 179 -2.50 3.53 -2.28
CA VAL A 179 -1.86 4.85 -2.43
C VAL A 179 -2.50 5.80 -1.42
N ALA A 180 -1.97 5.78 -0.21
CA ALA A 180 -2.41 6.65 0.87
C ALA A 180 -1.74 8.03 0.80
N PRO A 181 -2.37 9.09 1.36
CA PRO A 181 -1.76 10.43 1.40
C PRO A 181 -0.47 10.50 2.23
N THR A 182 -0.24 9.61 3.18
CA THR A 182 0.96 9.50 4.05
C THR A 182 1.36 10.78 4.81
N GLY A 183 0.47 11.77 4.95
CA GLY A 183 0.73 13.12 5.44
C GLY A 183 1.72 13.24 6.60
N SER A 184 1.41 12.71 7.78
CA SER A 184 2.31 12.77 8.95
C SER A 184 3.58 11.93 8.76
N GLY A 185 3.47 10.77 8.12
CA GLY A 185 4.62 9.90 7.82
C GLY A 185 5.63 10.58 6.89
N ALA A 186 5.14 11.27 5.86
CA ALA A 186 5.99 12.02 4.94
C ALA A 186 6.71 13.19 5.62
N ILE A 187 6.03 13.92 6.53
CA ILE A 187 6.66 14.99 7.31
C ILE A 187 7.79 14.43 8.20
N VAL A 188 7.57 13.31 8.86
CA VAL A 188 8.59 12.65 9.70
C VAL A 188 9.76 12.17 8.84
N ALA A 189 9.47 11.58 7.67
CA ALA A 189 10.49 11.12 6.73
C ALA A 189 11.16 12.25 5.96
N ARG A 190 10.62 13.48 5.99
CA ARG A 190 11.08 14.68 5.26
C ARG A 190 11.10 14.48 3.74
N VAL A 191 10.01 13.93 3.21
CA VAL A 191 9.80 13.70 1.78
C VAL A 191 8.38 14.06 1.38
N THR A 192 8.07 14.03 0.08
CA THR A 192 6.73 14.26 -0.45
C THR A 192 5.75 13.17 -0.02
N SER A 193 4.48 13.56 0.14
CA SER A 193 3.38 12.68 0.54
C SER A 193 2.91 11.82 -0.64
N GLY A 194 2.83 10.50 -0.44
CA GLY A 194 2.24 9.59 -1.42
C GLY A 194 2.80 9.79 -2.83
N VAL A 195 1.92 10.19 -3.74
CA VAL A 195 2.25 10.48 -5.15
C VAL A 195 2.27 11.98 -5.46
N GLU A 196 2.25 12.84 -4.45
CA GLU A 196 2.21 14.29 -4.65
C GLU A 196 3.52 14.82 -5.26
N PRO A 197 3.44 15.80 -6.19
CA PRO A 197 4.63 16.49 -6.68
C PRO A 197 5.16 17.48 -5.65
N ILE A 198 6.42 17.93 -5.83
CA ILE A 198 6.96 19.08 -5.12
C ILE A 198 6.34 20.33 -5.75
N PHE A 199 5.42 21.00 -5.02
CA PHE A 199 4.73 22.19 -5.50
C PHE A 199 5.42 23.52 -5.13
N ALA A 200 6.33 23.49 -4.14
CA ALA A 200 7.13 24.64 -3.73
C ALA A 200 8.36 24.19 -2.97
N THR A 201 9.49 24.91 -3.13
CA THR A 201 10.75 24.64 -2.44
C THR A 201 10.72 24.99 -0.94
N SER A 202 9.80 25.89 -0.56
CA SER A 202 9.47 26.18 0.83
C SER A 202 8.06 26.73 0.93
N TYR A 203 7.36 26.42 2.02
CA TYR A 203 6.03 26.95 2.28
C TYR A 203 5.73 27.05 3.77
N GLN A 204 4.78 27.91 4.11
CA GLN A 204 4.27 28.03 5.47
C GLN A 204 2.99 27.22 5.64
N ARG A 205 2.97 26.34 6.62
CA ARG A 205 1.79 25.57 6.99
C ARG A 205 1.19 26.09 8.30
N LYS A 206 -0.10 26.42 8.26
CA LYS A 206 -0.86 26.72 9.49
C LYS A 206 -1.22 25.39 10.15
N VAL A 207 -0.76 25.16 11.36
CA VAL A 207 -1.13 23.97 12.15
C VAL A 207 -1.86 24.40 13.41
N LYS A 208 -2.90 23.64 13.78
CA LYS A 208 -3.57 23.82 15.05
C LYS A 208 -2.66 23.31 16.16
N LYS A 209 -2.30 24.21 17.09
CA LYS A 209 -1.51 23.86 18.27
C LYS A 209 -2.35 24.21 19.50
N ASN A 210 -2.94 23.21 20.13
CA ASN A 210 -3.95 23.35 21.18
C ASN A 210 -5.12 24.22 20.67
N ASP A 211 -5.46 25.29 21.34
CA ASP A 211 -6.56 26.22 20.94
C ASP A 211 -6.05 27.41 20.12
N SER A 212 -4.81 27.41 19.68
CA SER A 212 -4.21 28.47 18.84
C SER A 212 -3.68 27.94 17.51
N LEU A 213 -3.75 28.79 16.45
CA LEU A 213 -3.12 28.52 15.17
C LEU A 213 -1.60 28.83 15.27
N GLY A 214 -0.76 27.81 15.15
CA GLY A 214 0.68 27.95 14.99
C GLY A 214 1.09 27.96 13.53
N LEU A 215 2.18 28.66 13.19
CA LEU A 215 2.81 28.61 11.86
C LEU A 215 4.04 27.67 11.96
N SER A 216 4.15 26.74 11.02
CA SER A 216 5.34 25.92 10.82
C SER A 216 5.91 26.20 9.43
N LEU A 217 7.22 26.44 9.35
CA LEU A 217 7.94 26.51 8.09
C LEU A 217 8.38 25.09 7.70
N ILE A 218 8.02 24.68 6.48
CA ILE A 218 8.45 23.41 5.91
C ILE A 218 9.39 23.74 4.75
N HIS A 219 10.60 23.18 4.79
CA HIS A 219 11.56 23.19 3.69
C HIS A 219 11.64 21.78 3.11
N ILE A 220 11.60 21.70 1.79
CA ILE A 220 11.79 20.48 1.01
C ILE A 220 13.17 20.49 0.39
#